data_9f30d6337652256c83d49aa6167bac45
#
_entry.id   9f30d6337652256c83d49aa6167bac45
#
_cell.length_a   1.000
_cell.length_b   1.000
_cell.length_c   1.000
_cell.angle_alpha   90.00
_cell.angle_beta   90.00
_cell.angle_gamma   90.00
#
_symmetry.space_group_name_H-M   'P 1'
#
loop_
_entity.id
_entity.type
_entity.pdbx_description
1 polymer ?
#
loop_
_entity_poly.entity_id
_entity_poly.type
_entity_poly.pdbx_seq_one_letter_code
_entity_poly.pdbx_strand_id
1 'polypeptide(L)'
;MSAVDGTVGPWSLLAPIRTRMRAVVALSVLSSVATVASLVGIIDIAMTYPEAPEHRTWLAVAVIVVAATVRMAADGAAGMLSHRADNDLQLHLRRRLVAQIRKLPLGWLDARRSSGIIESVEKDVAAVHQLMGHTVGETVVAVLVPLLSLIALVAVDWRIAAVAVVPVLVTFALMGVMISRGAGLQRDYERASEGVTAAVIELVRGIPVMKSFGRASQGAGRYDAAALSFVRAWSAWSRQSNIYLGLIDVVTSPTTVLAVVCGAGLALRDAAGGIPEGLVAGLVLSLGLSAAIVRVAMNSEPIIAGIAALKSIAEVLGTPPIAEPADPVPARGGALEVRNLVFSYGDGPRVLDGMSATFEPGTLTALVGSSGSGKSTVARLLARFHDPVEGSVLLGGADLRDIAVRDVHRSVSVVFQDPQLFTLPLRENIRLARRDATDDEIMAAAKLANLDAVIAALPKRLNSVVNVDVTFSGGEAQRVVIARSIVTDAPVLIFDEATAYADPASEALIQSAIERLARSRTVIVIAHRLSTIRNADRILVLDGGAVAEAGTHDELLARGGRYRDLWRAFALDDEPSAPRGIESDDEKAGNR
;
A
#
# COMPACT_ATOMS: atom_id res chain seq x y z
N MET A 1 22.22 16.57 20.19
CA MET A 1 20.90 16.30 20.76
C MET A 1 19.97 17.38 20.19
N SER A 2 19.42 17.15 19.02
CA SER A 2 18.25 17.87 18.50
C SER A 2 17.51 16.84 17.64
N ALA A 3 16.39 16.36 18.19
CA ALA A 3 15.48 15.44 17.55
C ALA A 3 15.00 16.08 16.25
N VAL A 4 15.34 15.48 15.13
CA VAL A 4 14.66 15.70 13.86
C VAL A 4 13.31 14.98 13.98
N ASP A 5 12.30 15.72 14.46
CA ASP A 5 10.90 15.31 14.34
C ASP A 5 10.56 15.25 12.85
N GLY A 6 10.84 14.10 12.23
CA GLY A 6 10.60 13.82 10.83
C GLY A 6 9.13 13.51 10.49
N THR A 7 8.18 13.95 11.33
CA THR A 7 6.76 13.74 11.03
C THR A 7 6.33 14.65 9.88
N VAL A 8 6.22 14.06 8.69
CA VAL A 8 5.63 14.74 7.54
C VAL A 8 4.15 14.98 7.86
N GLY A 9 3.79 16.24 8.15
CA GLY A 9 2.38 16.59 8.41
C GLY A 9 1.53 16.33 7.15
N PRO A 10 0.35 15.67 7.24
CA PRO A 10 -0.49 15.37 6.08
C PRO A 10 -0.79 16.59 5.21
N TRP A 11 -1.06 17.73 5.84
CA TRP A 11 -1.35 18.99 5.14
C TRP A 11 -0.14 19.65 4.47
N SER A 12 1.09 19.26 4.88
CA SER A 12 2.31 19.73 4.21
C SER A 12 2.46 19.18 2.80
N LEU A 13 1.84 18.03 2.53
CA LEU A 13 1.83 17.38 1.21
C LEU A 13 1.11 18.24 0.16
N LEU A 14 0.19 19.11 0.58
CA LEU A 14 -0.55 20.02 -0.30
C LEU A 14 0.19 21.33 -0.58
N ALA A 15 1.38 21.54 0.00
CA ALA A 15 2.15 22.77 -0.19
C ALA A 15 2.38 23.15 -1.66
N PRO A 16 2.70 22.22 -2.59
CA PRO A 16 2.96 22.55 -3.99
C PRO A 16 1.76 23.15 -4.72
N ILE A 17 0.53 22.84 -4.28
CA ILE A 17 -0.69 23.25 -4.95
C ILE A 17 -1.47 24.36 -4.21
N ARG A 18 -1.00 24.82 -3.04
CA ARG A 18 -1.71 25.77 -2.17
C ARG A 18 -2.20 27.03 -2.88
N THR A 19 -1.35 27.61 -3.73
CA THR A 19 -1.71 28.86 -4.45
C THR A 19 -2.84 28.60 -5.44
N ARG A 20 -2.78 27.50 -6.20
CA ARG A 20 -3.85 27.14 -7.14
C ARG A 20 -5.15 26.80 -6.42
N MET A 21 -5.07 26.08 -5.29
CA MET A 21 -6.26 25.77 -4.49
C MET A 21 -6.90 27.02 -3.89
N ARG A 22 -6.12 28.03 -3.48
CA ARG A 22 -6.68 29.34 -3.08
C ARG A 22 -7.43 30.02 -4.22
N ALA A 23 -6.90 29.96 -5.45
CA ALA A 23 -7.57 30.47 -6.62
C ALA A 23 -8.86 29.70 -6.95
N VAL A 24 -8.87 28.36 -6.80
CA VAL A 24 -10.08 27.53 -6.93
C VAL A 24 -11.13 27.97 -5.91
N VAL A 25 -10.76 28.13 -4.64
CA VAL A 25 -11.66 28.63 -3.60
C VAL A 25 -12.21 30.03 -3.94
N ALA A 26 -11.35 30.95 -4.39
CA ALA A 26 -11.78 32.31 -4.78
C ALA A 26 -12.77 32.30 -5.96
N LEU A 27 -12.53 31.47 -6.97
CA LEU A 27 -13.44 31.29 -8.11
C LEU A 27 -14.76 30.63 -7.67
N SER A 28 -14.73 29.67 -6.76
CA SER A 28 -15.94 29.05 -6.20
C SER A 28 -16.76 30.05 -5.34
N VAL A 29 -16.08 30.93 -4.62
CA VAL A 29 -16.74 32.04 -3.92
C VAL A 29 -17.43 33.00 -4.93
N LEU A 30 -16.71 33.38 -6.00
CA LEU A 30 -17.27 34.23 -7.07
C LEU A 30 -18.50 33.56 -7.72
N SER A 31 -18.41 32.26 -8.02
CA SER A 31 -19.52 31.46 -8.55
C SER A 31 -20.73 31.47 -7.60
N SER A 32 -20.48 31.31 -6.29
CA SER A 32 -21.53 31.31 -5.26
C SER A 32 -22.24 32.68 -5.19
N VAL A 33 -21.47 33.77 -5.20
CA VAL A 33 -22.01 35.13 -5.22
C VAL A 33 -22.83 35.39 -6.50
N ALA A 34 -22.31 35.01 -7.65
CA ALA A 34 -23.01 35.11 -8.92
C ALA A 34 -24.32 34.28 -8.94
N THR A 35 -24.31 33.11 -8.35
CA THR A 35 -25.52 32.28 -8.21
C THR A 35 -26.61 33.02 -7.43
N VAL A 36 -26.27 33.56 -6.26
CA VAL A 36 -27.25 34.31 -5.42
C VAL A 36 -27.68 35.61 -6.09
N ALA A 37 -26.77 36.33 -6.76
CA ALA A 37 -27.11 37.54 -7.53
C ALA A 37 -28.13 37.24 -8.63
N SER A 38 -28.02 36.09 -9.33
CA SER A 38 -29.03 35.70 -10.31
C SER A 38 -30.40 35.46 -9.67
N LEU A 39 -30.44 34.80 -8.49
CA LEU A 39 -31.69 34.58 -7.74
C LEU A 39 -32.32 35.89 -7.26
N VAL A 40 -31.49 36.82 -6.77
CA VAL A 40 -31.96 38.16 -6.37
C VAL A 40 -32.54 38.95 -7.57
N GLY A 41 -31.93 38.85 -8.74
CA GLY A 41 -32.46 39.43 -9.96
C GLY A 41 -33.84 38.85 -10.35
N ILE A 42 -34.02 37.53 -10.19
CA ILE A 42 -35.33 36.90 -10.42
C ILE A 42 -36.36 37.40 -9.42
N ILE A 43 -35.99 37.57 -8.15
CA ILE A 43 -36.87 38.09 -7.10
C ILE A 43 -37.28 39.53 -7.43
N ASP A 44 -36.33 40.39 -7.84
CA ASP A 44 -36.63 41.79 -8.21
C ASP A 44 -37.66 41.88 -9.34
N ILE A 45 -37.48 41.05 -10.39
CA ILE A 45 -38.48 40.97 -11.48
C ILE A 45 -39.83 40.52 -10.94
N ALA A 46 -39.86 39.40 -10.17
CA ALA A 46 -41.11 38.80 -9.68
C ALA A 46 -41.89 39.72 -8.75
N MET A 47 -41.21 40.61 -8.00
CA MET A 47 -41.84 41.55 -7.06
C MET A 47 -42.24 42.85 -7.71
N THR A 48 -41.61 43.28 -8.80
CA THR A 48 -41.81 44.61 -9.35
C THR A 48 -42.60 44.63 -10.67
N TYR A 49 -42.65 43.53 -11.41
CA TYR A 49 -43.41 43.45 -12.67
C TYR A 49 -44.91 43.26 -12.40
N PRO A 50 -45.85 43.93 -13.15
CA PRO A 50 -45.61 44.79 -14.31
C PRO A 50 -45.47 46.29 -13.99
N GLU A 51 -45.45 46.68 -12.73
CA GLU A 51 -45.51 48.12 -12.31
C GLU A 51 -44.17 48.85 -12.48
N ALA A 52 -43.06 48.06 -12.57
CA ALA A 52 -41.74 48.65 -12.72
C ALA A 52 -41.52 49.26 -14.11
N PRO A 53 -40.77 50.39 -14.21
CA PRO A 53 -40.33 50.93 -15.49
C PRO A 53 -39.56 49.89 -16.30
N GLU A 54 -39.75 49.83 -17.62
CA GLU A 54 -39.08 48.87 -18.52
C GLU A 54 -37.56 48.80 -18.32
N HIS A 55 -36.91 49.93 -18.11
CA HIS A 55 -35.46 49.97 -17.91
C HIS A 55 -35.01 49.20 -16.66
N ARG A 56 -35.81 49.15 -15.59
CA ARG A 56 -35.52 48.39 -14.36
C ARG A 56 -35.64 46.88 -14.61
N THR A 57 -36.67 46.46 -15.32
CA THR A 57 -36.84 45.06 -15.72
C THR A 57 -35.69 44.60 -16.59
N TRP A 58 -35.29 45.40 -17.60
CA TRP A 58 -34.13 45.07 -18.45
C TRP A 58 -32.81 45.09 -17.68
N LEU A 59 -32.65 45.94 -16.66
CA LEU A 59 -31.48 45.90 -15.77
C LEU A 59 -31.41 44.60 -14.96
N ALA A 60 -32.54 44.15 -14.39
CA ALA A 60 -32.59 42.89 -13.65
C ALA A 60 -32.28 41.69 -14.58
N VAL A 61 -32.83 41.68 -15.79
CA VAL A 61 -32.48 40.65 -16.81
C VAL A 61 -30.98 40.69 -17.14
N ALA A 62 -30.42 41.88 -17.32
CA ALA A 62 -28.97 42.03 -17.57
C ALA A 62 -28.13 41.48 -16.40
N VAL A 63 -28.53 41.76 -15.14
CA VAL A 63 -27.87 41.21 -13.93
C VAL A 63 -27.92 39.70 -13.94
N ILE A 64 -29.06 39.07 -14.25
CA ILE A 64 -29.21 37.61 -14.32
C ILE A 64 -28.26 37.01 -15.37
N VAL A 65 -28.26 37.59 -16.60
CA VAL A 65 -27.43 37.08 -17.70
C VAL A 65 -25.95 37.25 -17.40
N VAL A 66 -25.53 38.40 -16.89
CA VAL A 66 -24.12 38.63 -16.49
C VAL A 66 -23.71 37.72 -15.37
N ALA A 67 -24.53 37.60 -14.32
CA ALA A 67 -24.24 36.72 -13.19
C ALA A 67 -24.16 35.23 -13.62
N ALA A 68 -25.08 34.75 -14.47
CA ALA A 68 -25.02 33.39 -15.02
C ALA A 68 -23.77 33.16 -15.86
N THR A 69 -23.36 34.15 -16.66
CA THR A 69 -22.13 34.08 -17.46
C THR A 69 -20.88 34.06 -16.57
N VAL A 70 -20.82 34.92 -15.56
CA VAL A 70 -19.72 34.95 -14.57
C VAL A 70 -19.64 33.63 -13.81
N ARG A 71 -20.77 33.09 -13.38
CA ARG A 71 -20.85 31.77 -12.74
C ARG A 71 -20.27 30.70 -13.63
N MET A 72 -20.73 30.57 -14.87
CA MET A 72 -20.26 29.55 -15.82
C MET A 72 -18.76 29.68 -16.07
N ALA A 73 -18.24 30.89 -16.26
CA ALA A 73 -16.82 31.14 -16.45
C ALA A 73 -16.00 30.81 -15.19
N ALA A 74 -16.49 31.17 -14.00
CA ALA A 74 -15.84 30.87 -12.73
C ALA A 74 -15.81 29.37 -12.43
N ASP A 75 -16.92 28.64 -12.64
CA ASP A 75 -17.00 27.19 -12.44
C ASP A 75 -16.07 26.47 -13.41
N GLY A 76 -16.06 26.84 -14.68
CA GLY A 76 -15.17 26.27 -15.69
C GLY A 76 -13.69 26.53 -15.39
N ALA A 77 -13.34 27.75 -14.98
CA ALA A 77 -11.97 28.11 -14.59
C ALA A 77 -11.53 27.37 -13.30
N ALA A 78 -12.41 27.28 -12.29
CA ALA A 78 -12.16 26.57 -11.05
C ALA A 78 -11.92 25.09 -11.31
N GLY A 79 -12.76 24.43 -12.11
CA GLY A 79 -12.61 23.04 -12.49
C GLY A 79 -11.30 22.77 -13.24
N MET A 80 -10.98 23.58 -14.26
CA MET A 80 -9.73 23.44 -15.02
C MET A 80 -8.50 23.63 -14.13
N LEU A 81 -8.52 24.60 -13.23
CA LEU A 81 -7.41 24.89 -12.32
C LEU A 81 -7.26 23.78 -11.27
N SER A 82 -8.37 23.24 -10.75
CA SER A 82 -8.40 22.13 -9.80
C SER A 82 -7.78 20.89 -10.40
N HIS A 83 -8.18 20.47 -11.59
CA HIS A 83 -7.62 19.31 -12.27
C HIS A 83 -6.14 19.46 -12.62
N ARG A 84 -5.69 20.67 -13.02
CA ARG A 84 -4.26 20.93 -13.24
C ARG A 84 -3.45 20.82 -11.95
N ALA A 85 -3.97 21.41 -10.86
CA ALA A 85 -3.32 21.32 -9.55
C ALA A 85 -3.22 19.87 -9.06
N ASP A 86 -4.28 19.12 -9.24
CA ASP A 86 -4.37 17.72 -8.86
C ASP A 86 -3.41 16.81 -9.66
N ASN A 87 -3.37 16.95 -11.00
CA ASN A 87 -2.44 16.20 -11.84
C ASN A 87 -0.97 16.40 -11.41
N ASP A 88 -0.59 17.64 -11.12
CA ASP A 88 0.75 17.98 -10.65
C ASP A 88 1.01 17.38 -9.25
N LEU A 89 0.01 17.40 -8.37
CA LEU A 89 0.10 16.80 -7.03
C LEU A 89 0.28 15.27 -7.10
N GLN A 90 -0.55 14.59 -7.90
CA GLN A 90 -0.45 13.13 -8.07
C GLN A 90 0.94 12.71 -8.54
N LEU A 91 1.48 13.38 -9.57
CA LEU A 91 2.82 13.10 -10.06
C LEU A 91 3.89 13.37 -8.99
N HIS A 92 3.74 14.46 -8.24
CA HIS A 92 4.65 14.81 -7.15
C HIS A 92 4.62 13.76 -6.02
N LEU A 93 3.44 13.33 -5.58
CA LEU A 93 3.27 12.33 -4.53
C LEU A 93 3.82 10.97 -4.95
N ARG A 94 3.50 10.49 -6.16
CA ARG A 94 4.05 9.23 -6.68
C ARG A 94 5.57 9.25 -6.75
N ARG A 95 6.16 10.33 -7.26
CA ARG A 95 7.63 10.46 -7.32
C ARG A 95 8.26 10.47 -5.93
N ARG A 96 7.68 11.17 -4.97
CA ARG A 96 8.16 11.20 -3.59
C ARG A 96 8.02 9.85 -2.91
N LEU A 97 6.89 9.16 -3.07
CA LEU A 97 6.66 7.82 -2.53
C LEU A 97 7.69 6.83 -3.08
N VAL A 98 7.87 6.77 -4.39
CA VAL A 98 8.88 5.89 -5.01
C VAL A 98 10.29 6.23 -4.55
N ALA A 99 10.62 7.52 -4.44
CA ALA A 99 11.93 7.95 -3.95
C ALA A 99 12.16 7.58 -2.48
N GLN A 100 11.11 7.62 -1.64
CA GLN A 100 11.17 7.21 -0.24
C GLN A 100 11.25 5.70 -0.09
N ILE A 101 10.40 4.94 -0.79
CA ILE A 101 10.38 3.47 -0.78
C ILE A 101 11.76 2.89 -1.07
N ARG A 102 12.50 3.50 -2.02
CA ARG A 102 13.87 3.10 -2.36
C ARG A 102 14.90 3.28 -1.23
N LYS A 103 14.59 4.07 -0.20
CA LYS A 103 15.47 4.35 0.94
C LYS A 103 15.07 3.60 2.21
N LEU A 104 13.87 3.00 2.21
CA LEU A 104 13.35 2.31 3.38
C LEU A 104 14.08 0.98 3.62
N PRO A 105 14.22 0.56 4.89
CA PRO A 105 14.78 -0.73 5.23
C PRO A 105 14.00 -1.87 4.55
N LEU A 106 14.72 -2.90 4.08
CA LEU A 106 14.07 -4.04 3.42
C LEU A 106 13.08 -4.74 4.37
N GLY A 107 13.39 -4.77 5.66
CA GLY A 107 12.51 -5.34 6.66
C GLY A 107 11.18 -4.59 6.84
N TRP A 108 11.16 -3.28 6.61
CA TRP A 108 9.91 -2.52 6.58
C TRP A 108 9.06 -2.91 5.36
N LEU A 109 9.72 -3.14 4.21
CA LEU A 109 9.05 -3.60 2.98
C LEU A 109 8.48 -5.01 3.14
N ASP A 110 9.22 -5.93 3.78
CA ASP A 110 8.79 -7.30 4.05
C ASP A 110 7.59 -7.34 5.02
N ALA A 111 7.61 -6.51 6.08
CA ALA A 111 6.53 -6.44 7.07
C ALA A 111 5.21 -5.92 6.47
N ARG A 112 5.29 -5.02 5.51
CA ARG A 112 4.13 -4.40 4.84
C ARG A 112 3.79 -5.08 3.54
N ARG A 113 3.79 -6.33 3.37
CA ARG A 113 3.43 -7.05 2.13
C ARG A 113 3.32 -6.13 0.89
N SER A 114 3.79 -6.52 -0.26
CA SER A 114 3.79 -5.71 -1.50
C SER A 114 2.43 -5.05 -1.82
N SER A 115 1.31 -5.66 -1.38
CA SER A 115 -0.05 -5.11 -1.54
C SER A 115 -0.28 -3.78 -0.80
N GLY A 116 0.25 -3.61 0.41
CA GLY A 116 0.08 -2.35 1.17
C GLY A 116 0.86 -1.19 0.55
N ILE A 117 2.02 -1.47 -0.07
CA ILE A 117 2.82 -0.45 -0.76
C ILE A 117 2.12 -0.01 -2.05
N ILE A 118 1.60 -0.97 -2.83
CA ILE A 118 0.81 -0.69 -4.05
C ILE A 118 -0.44 0.13 -3.68
N GLU A 119 -1.10 -0.22 -2.57
CA GLU A 119 -2.27 0.51 -2.08
C GLU A 119 -1.96 1.98 -1.79
N SER A 120 -0.87 2.28 -1.10
CA SER A 120 -0.46 3.67 -0.82
C SER A 120 -0.10 4.45 -2.08
N VAL A 121 0.54 3.82 -3.07
CA VAL A 121 0.96 4.50 -4.32
C VAL A 121 -0.21 4.71 -5.28
N GLU A 122 -1.16 3.78 -5.34
CA GLU A 122 -2.26 3.81 -6.31
C GLU A 122 -3.56 4.30 -5.68
N LYS A 123 -4.09 3.59 -4.66
CA LYS A 123 -5.40 3.89 -4.09
C LYS A 123 -5.42 5.18 -3.27
N ASP A 124 -4.40 5.40 -2.42
CA ASP A 124 -4.36 6.60 -1.59
C ASP A 124 -4.16 7.85 -2.46
N VAL A 125 -3.29 7.79 -3.48
CA VAL A 125 -3.13 8.91 -4.42
C VAL A 125 -4.41 9.15 -5.21
N ALA A 126 -5.18 8.12 -5.58
CA ALA A 126 -6.48 8.26 -6.22
C ALA A 126 -7.55 8.88 -5.29
N ALA A 127 -7.53 8.56 -3.99
CA ALA A 127 -8.42 9.17 -3.02
C ALA A 127 -8.10 10.66 -2.81
N VAL A 128 -6.82 11.04 -2.82
CA VAL A 128 -6.39 12.45 -2.80
C VAL A 128 -6.85 13.19 -4.06
N HIS A 129 -6.82 12.53 -5.23
CA HIS A 129 -7.37 13.08 -6.48
C HIS A 129 -8.85 13.44 -6.33
N GLN A 130 -9.68 12.52 -5.82
CA GLN A 130 -11.09 12.76 -5.65
C GLN A 130 -11.36 13.96 -4.73
N LEU A 131 -10.58 14.09 -3.66
CA LEU A 131 -10.66 15.22 -2.73
C LEU A 131 -10.28 16.54 -3.40
N MET A 132 -9.13 16.61 -4.10
CA MET A 132 -8.58 17.85 -4.64
C MET A 132 -9.22 18.25 -5.97
N GLY A 133 -9.49 17.28 -6.83
CA GLY A 133 -10.01 17.52 -8.18
C GLY A 133 -11.47 17.98 -8.19
N HIS A 134 -12.29 17.41 -7.32
CA HIS A 134 -13.74 17.61 -7.35
C HIS A 134 -14.31 18.22 -6.07
N THR A 135 -13.91 17.70 -4.90
CA THR A 135 -14.65 17.94 -3.66
C THR A 135 -14.45 19.35 -3.07
N VAL A 136 -13.24 19.93 -3.18
CA VAL A 136 -12.94 21.21 -2.53
C VAL A 136 -13.81 22.35 -3.09
N GLY A 137 -13.84 22.52 -4.41
CA GLY A 137 -14.63 23.56 -5.05
C GLY A 137 -16.14 23.40 -4.82
N GLU A 138 -16.63 22.16 -4.96
CA GLU A 138 -18.03 21.83 -4.72
C GLU A 138 -18.45 22.07 -3.28
N THR A 139 -17.60 21.76 -2.30
CA THR A 139 -17.88 22.00 -0.89
C THR A 139 -17.99 23.49 -0.58
N VAL A 140 -17.13 24.32 -1.18
CA VAL A 140 -17.22 25.78 -1.04
C VAL A 140 -18.57 26.30 -1.53
N VAL A 141 -19.00 25.88 -2.73
CA VAL A 141 -20.29 26.27 -3.31
C VAL A 141 -21.45 25.74 -2.45
N ALA A 142 -21.36 24.47 -2.02
CA ALA A 142 -22.40 23.82 -1.21
C ALA A 142 -22.62 24.49 0.17
N VAL A 143 -21.59 25.14 0.70
CA VAL A 143 -21.70 25.90 1.97
C VAL A 143 -22.10 27.37 1.75
N LEU A 144 -21.47 28.02 0.74
CA LEU A 144 -21.65 29.46 0.55
C LEU A 144 -22.98 29.83 -0.08
N VAL A 145 -23.50 29.04 -1.04
CA VAL A 145 -24.80 29.39 -1.67
C VAL A 145 -25.93 29.40 -0.65
N PRO A 146 -26.12 28.40 0.24
CA PRO A 146 -27.14 28.48 1.29
C PRO A 146 -26.91 29.64 2.25
N LEU A 147 -25.66 29.83 2.69
CA LEU A 147 -25.34 30.89 3.65
C LEU A 147 -25.70 32.29 3.07
N LEU A 148 -25.30 32.56 1.84
CA LEU A 148 -25.60 33.82 1.15
C LEU A 148 -27.11 33.95 0.86
N SER A 149 -27.78 32.84 0.48
CA SER A 149 -29.24 32.83 0.28
C SER A 149 -29.99 33.11 1.58
N LEU A 150 -29.52 32.55 2.69
CA LEU A 150 -30.11 32.81 4.02
C LEU A 150 -29.89 34.26 4.45
N ILE A 151 -28.69 34.81 4.27
CA ILE A 151 -28.38 36.23 4.55
C ILE A 151 -29.29 37.15 3.73
N ALA A 152 -29.44 36.87 2.44
CA ALA A 152 -30.32 37.62 1.57
C ALA A 152 -31.79 37.55 2.03
N LEU A 153 -32.25 36.37 2.43
CA LEU A 153 -33.62 36.16 2.88
C LEU A 153 -33.89 36.82 4.25
N VAL A 154 -32.93 36.80 5.19
CA VAL A 154 -33.04 37.53 6.48
C VAL A 154 -33.13 39.02 6.26
N ALA A 155 -32.40 39.56 5.27
CA ALA A 155 -32.46 41.01 4.94
C ALA A 155 -33.80 41.45 4.35
N VAL A 156 -34.54 40.53 3.68
CA VAL A 156 -35.87 40.82 3.12
C VAL A 156 -36.96 40.55 4.18
N ASP A 157 -37.00 39.37 4.77
CA ASP A 157 -37.97 39.00 5.81
C ASP A 157 -37.40 37.88 6.71
N TRP A 158 -37.00 38.25 7.93
CA TRP A 158 -36.44 37.29 8.90
C TRP A 158 -37.43 36.19 9.34
N ARG A 159 -38.76 36.44 9.26
CA ARG A 159 -39.81 35.49 9.64
C ARG A 159 -39.85 34.33 8.63
N ILE A 160 -39.82 34.67 7.35
CA ILE A 160 -39.77 33.70 6.25
C ILE A 160 -38.42 32.97 6.27
N ALA A 161 -37.31 33.66 6.56
CA ALA A 161 -36.01 33.06 6.74
C ALA A 161 -36.00 32.00 7.86
N ALA A 162 -36.61 32.32 9.01
CA ALA A 162 -36.71 31.38 10.13
C ALA A 162 -37.46 30.09 9.73
N VAL A 163 -38.52 30.21 8.94
CA VAL A 163 -39.27 29.05 8.42
C VAL A 163 -38.46 28.28 7.37
N ALA A 164 -37.78 28.95 6.45
CA ALA A 164 -36.97 28.31 5.40
C ALA A 164 -35.78 27.51 5.95
N VAL A 165 -35.29 27.84 7.15
CA VAL A 165 -34.23 27.10 7.84
C VAL A 165 -34.73 25.78 8.47
N VAL A 166 -36.03 25.66 8.77
CA VAL A 166 -36.59 24.45 9.46
C VAL A 166 -36.26 23.15 8.70
N PRO A 167 -36.53 23.02 7.38
CA PRO A 167 -36.12 21.84 6.61
C PRO A 167 -34.62 21.52 6.71
N VAL A 168 -33.77 22.54 6.74
CA VAL A 168 -32.32 22.42 6.91
C VAL A 168 -31.98 21.79 8.26
N LEU A 169 -32.54 22.33 9.35
CA LEU A 169 -32.31 21.81 10.71
C LEU A 169 -32.83 20.38 10.87
N VAL A 170 -34.03 20.10 10.32
CA VAL A 170 -34.59 18.73 10.33
C VAL A 170 -33.68 17.77 9.59
N THR A 171 -33.13 18.16 8.45
CA THR A 171 -32.20 17.35 7.68
C THR A 171 -30.92 17.04 8.46
N PHE A 172 -30.30 18.06 9.10
CA PHE A 172 -29.13 17.83 9.95
C PHE A 172 -29.45 16.93 11.15
N ALA A 173 -30.62 17.06 11.76
CA ALA A 173 -31.05 16.19 12.84
C ALA A 173 -31.23 14.74 12.36
N LEU A 174 -31.91 14.53 11.21
CA LEU A 174 -32.05 13.21 10.58
C LEU A 174 -30.71 12.59 10.23
N MET A 175 -29.79 13.36 9.67
CA MET A 175 -28.44 12.93 9.34
C MET A 175 -27.64 12.52 10.60
N GLY A 176 -27.72 13.32 11.66
CA GLY A 176 -27.10 13.00 12.94
C GLY A 176 -27.63 11.68 13.55
N VAL A 177 -28.94 11.47 13.48
CA VAL A 177 -29.59 10.21 13.94
C VAL A 177 -29.17 9.05 13.03
N MET A 178 -29.12 9.24 11.70
CA MET A 178 -28.67 8.23 10.74
C MET A 178 -27.25 7.76 11.06
N ILE A 179 -26.33 8.70 11.23
CA ILE A 179 -24.91 8.40 11.52
C ILE A 179 -24.78 7.71 12.89
N SER A 180 -25.39 8.26 13.93
CA SER A 180 -25.27 7.70 15.29
C SER A 180 -25.82 6.29 15.42
N ARG A 181 -26.95 6.01 14.78
CA ARG A 181 -27.58 4.67 14.78
C ARG A 181 -26.97 3.73 13.76
N GLY A 182 -26.42 4.26 12.66
CA GLY A 182 -25.83 3.50 11.57
C GLY A 182 -24.37 3.07 11.79
N ALA A 183 -23.64 3.70 12.70
CA ALA A 183 -22.20 3.48 12.89
C ALA A 183 -21.81 2.03 13.24
N GLY A 184 -22.69 1.29 13.93
CA GLY A 184 -22.49 -0.14 14.20
C GLY A 184 -22.65 -0.99 12.94
N LEU A 185 -23.74 -0.79 12.21
CA LEU A 185 -24.06 -1.52 10.99
C LEU A 185 -23.05 -1.24 9.86
N GLN A 186 -22.56 -0.02 9.78
CA GLN A 186 -21.49 0.35 8.84
C GLN A 186 -20.20 -0.42 9.13
N ARG A 187 -19.78 -0.50 10.39
CA ARG A 187 -18.61 -1.31 10.79
C ARG A 187 -18.79 -2.79 10.50
N ASP A 188 -20.00 -3.33 10.69
CA ASP A 188 -20.30 -4.72 10.35
C ASP A 188 -20.25 -4.95 8.83
N TYR A 189 -20.73 -4.00 8.04
CA TYR A 189 -20.61 -4.01 6.58
C TYR A 189 -19.14 -3.96 6.14
N GLU A 190 -18.33 -3.06 6.69
CA GLU A 190 -16.89 -2.93 6.37
C GLU A 190 -16.15 -4.25 6.67
N ARG A 191 -16.36 -4.84 7.86
CA ARG A 191 -15.76 -6.15 8.22
C ARG A 191 -16.22 -7.27 7.29
N ALA A 192 -17.50 -7.30 6.93
CA ALA A 192 -18.01 -8.31 6.01
C ALA A 192 -17.43 -8.14 4.60
N SER A 193 -17.21 -6.91 4.14
CA SER A 193 -16.56 -6.59 2.85
C SER A 193 -15.09 -7.05 2.83
N GLU A 194 -14.35 -6.81 3.91
CA GLU A 194 -12.98 -7.33 4.08
C GLU A 194 -12.98 -8.87 4.09
N GLY A 195 -13.97 -9.48 4.74
CA GLY A 195 -14.15 -10.93 4.76
C GLY A 195 -14.34 -11.55 3.38
N VAL A 196 -15.12 -10.90 2.50
CA VAL A 196 -15.27 -11.34 1.09
C VAL A 196 -13.95 -11.24 0.35
N THR A 197 -13.23 -10.12 0.49
CA THR A 197 -11.92 -9.93 -0.15
C THR A 197 -10.93 -11.01 0.27
N ALA A 198 -10.86 -11.31 1.57
CA ALA A 198 -10.00 -12.37 2.10
C ALA A 198 -10.38 -13.74 1.56
N ALA A 199 -11.69 -14.06 1.50
CA ALA A 199 -12.20 -15.32 0.98
C ALA A 199 -11.91 -15.48 -0.53
N VAL A 200 -11.99 -14.42 -1.33
CA VAL A 200 -11.61 -14.44 -2.76
C VAL A 200 -10.13 -14.73 -2.93
N ILE A 201 -9.25 -14.06 -2.15
CA ILE A 201 -7.81 -14.30 -2.23
C ILE A 201 -7.48 -15.74 -1.84
N GLU A 202 -8.10 -16.27 -0.78
CA GLU A 202 -7.93 -17.66 -0.35
C GLU A 202 -8.43 -18.64 -1.42
N LEU A 203 -9.61 -18.38 -2.00
CA LEU A 203 -10.17 -19.19 -3.07
C LEU A 203 -9.23 -19.25 -4.28
N VAL A 204 -8.77 -18.09 -4.78
CA VAL A 204 -7.88 -18.02 -5.95
C VAL A 204 -6.57 -18.76 -5.69
N ARG A 205 -5.96 -18.58 -4.52
CA ARG A 205 -4.73 -19.30 -4.13
C ARG A 205 -4.95 -20.80 -3.96
N GLY A 206 -6.14 -21.20 -3.51
CA GLY A 206 -6.51 -22.59 -3.28
C GLY A 206 -6.98 -23.35 -4.51
N ILE A 207 -7.35 -22.66 -5.63
CA ILE A 207 -7.86 -23.29 -6.86
C ILE A 207 -6.95 -24.45 -7.36
N PRO A 208 -5.62 -24.32 -7.46
CA PRO A 208 -4.77 -25.40 -7.94
C PRO A 208 -4.87 -26.66 -7.06
N VAL A 209 -4.85 -26.44 -5.72
CA VAL A 209 -4.95 -27.53 -4.73
C VAL A 209 -6.33 -28.19 -4.82
N MET A 210 -7.41 -27.40 -4.85
CA MET A 210 -8.78 -27.92 -4.95
C MET A 210 -9.02 -28.73 -6.24
N LYS A 211 -8.43 -28.27 -7.35
CA LYS A 211 -8.53 -28.99 -8.65
C LYS A 211 -7.75 -30.31 -8.59
N SER A 212 -6.56 -30.34 -7.97
CA SER A 212 -5.76 -31.58 -7.88
C SER A 212 -6.43 -32.67 -7.03
N PHE A 213 -7.23 -32.27 -6.03
CA PHE A 213 -7.97 -33.23 -5.17
C PHE A 213 -9.43 -33.47 -5.58
N GLY A 214 -9.88 -32.95 -6.75
CA GLY A 214 -11.23 -33.14 -7.26
C GLY A 214 -12.35 -32.49 -6.43
N ARG A 215 -12.00 -31.54 -5.54
CA ARG A 215 -12.93 -30.88 -4.60
C ARG A 215 -13.20 -29.41 -4.94
N ALA A 216 -13.19 -29.06 -6.21
CA ALA A 216 -13.39 -27.68 -6.66
C ALA A 216 -14.68 -27.02 -6.14
N SER A 217 -15.73 -27.81 -5.87
CA SER A 217 -17.01 -27.33 -5.32
C SER A 217 -16.98 -27.03 -3.81
N GLN A 218 -16.07 -27.63 -3.04
CA GLN A 218 -16.00 -27.41 -1.58
C GLN A 218 -15.26 -26.11 -1.19
N GLY A 219 -14.37 -25.61 -2.04
CA GLY A 219 -13.70 -24.33 -1.81
C GLY A 219 -14.60 -23.09 -1.91
N ALA A 220 -15.73 -23.21 -2.63
CA ALA A 220 -16.72 -22.15 -2.76
C ALA A 220 -17.47 -21.86 -1.45
N GLY A 221 -17.58 -22.84 -0.54
CA GLY A 221 -18.41 -22.71 0.66
C GLY A 221 -17.98 -21.58 1.61
N ARG A 222 -16.69 -21.31 1.74
CA ARG A 222 -16.20 -20.18 2.56
C ARG A 222 -16.47 -18.83 1.89
N TYR A 223 -16.31 -18.77 0.58
CA TYR A 223 -16.69 -17.58 -0.20
C TYR A 223 -18.19 -17.33 -0.13
N ASP A 224 -19.02 -18.36 -0.32
CA ASP A 224 -20.47 -18.25 -0.23
C ASP A 224 -20.92 -17.77 1.16
N ALA A 225 -20.32 -18.29 2.23
CA ALA A 225 -20.60 -17.85 3.59
C ALA A 225 -20.19 -16.38 3.81
N ALA A 226 -19.04 -15.96 3.31
CA ALA A 226 -18.58 -14.56 3.37
C ALA A 226 -19.49 -13.64 2.54
N ALA A 227 -19.87 -14.05 1.33
CA ALA A 227 -20.77 -13.32 0.46
C ALA A 227 -22.17 -13.17 1.08
N LEU A 228 -22.71 -14.22 1.69
CA LEU A 228 -23.98 -14.15 2.41
C LEU A 228 -23.89 -13.24 3.64
N SER A 229 -22.78 -13.26 4.37
CA SER A 229 -22.53 -12.34 5.49
C SER A 229 -22.52 -10.88 5.00
N PHE A 230 -21.82 -10.62 3.90
CA PHE A 230 -21.80 -9.31 3.25
C PHE A 230 -23.19 -8.84 2.84
N VAL A 231 -23.96 -9.68 2.16
CA VAL A 231 -25.33 -9.34 1.72
C VAL A 231 -26.24 -9.02 2.94
N ARG A 232 -26.11 -9.76 4.05
CA ARG A 232 -26.86 -9.49 5.28
C ARG A 232 -26.45 -8.15 5.90
N ALA A 233 -25.15 -7.91 6.05
CA ALA A 233 -24.65 -6.66 6.61
C ALA A 233 -25.00 -5.45 5.73
N TRP A 234 -24.80 -5.57 4.40
CA TRP A 234 -25.21 -4.56 3.42
C TRP A 234 -26.71 -4.27 3.49
N SER A 235 -27.56 -5.30 3.49
CA SER A 235 -29.01 -5.10 3.52
C SER A 235 -29.50 -4.49 4.84
N ALA A 236 -28.86 -4.82 5.96
CA ALA A 236 -29.19 -4.22 7.26
C ALA A 236 -28.80 -2.73 7.29
N TRP A 237 -27.57 -2.41 6.90
CA TRP A 237 -27.08 -1.04 6.81
C TRP A 237 -27.84 -0.20 5.78
N SER A 238 -28.06 -0.74 4.58
CA SER A 238 -28.78 -0.07 3.49
C SER A 238 -30.24 0.19 3.86
N ARG A 239 -30.93 -0.77 4.47
CA ARG A 239 -32.33 -0.59 4.89
C ARG A 239 -32.45 0.57 5.88
N GLN A 240 -31.59 0.63 6.88
CA GLN A 240 -31.58 1.72 7.85
C GLN A 240 -31.25 3.05 7.19
N SER A 241 -30.19 3.11 6.40
CA SER A 241 -29.75 4.33 5.72
C SER A 241 -30.81 4.85 4.76
N ASN A 242 -31.43 3.98 3.95
CA ASN A 242 -32.43 4.37 2.96
C ASN A 242 -33.70 4.95 3.60
N ILE A 243 -34.10 4.53 4.82
CA ILE A 243 -35.21 5.16 5.53
C ILE A 243 -34.88 6.64 5.81
N TYR A 244 -33.73 6.93 6.37
CA TYR A 244 -33.31 8.31 6.66
C TYR A 244 -33.06 9.12 5.39
N LEU A 245 -32.43 8.54 4.36
CA LEU A 245 -32.21 9.18 3.07
C LEU A 245 -33.54 9.52 2.40
N GLY A 246 -34.54 8.61 2.45
CA GLY A 246 -35.86 8.88 1.94
C GLY A 246 -36.57 10.00 2.72
N LEU A 247 -36.44 10.06 4.05
CA LEU A 247 -36.99 11.17 4.85
C LEU A 247 -36.27 12.49 4.51
N ILE A 248 -34.96 12.46 4.36
CA ILE A 248 -34.15 13.63 3.95
C ILE A 248 -34.61 14.11 2.56
N ASP A 249 -34.77 13.20 1.61
CA ASP A 249 -35.23 13.52 0.25
C ASP A 249 -36.62 14.19 0.26
N VAL A 250 -37.56 13.66 1.03
CA VAL A 250 -38.88 14.28 1.20
C VAL A 250 -38.78 15.66 1.83
N VAL A 251 -37.99 15.84 2.89
CA VAL A 251 -37.83 17.12 3.60
C VAL A 251 -37.14 18.18 2.71
N THR A 252 -36.14 17.76 1.92
CA THR A 252 -35.36 18.64 1.05
C THR A 252 -35.97 18.79 -0.35
N SER A 253 -37.04 18.02 -0.67
CA SER A 253 -37.67 18.13 -1.98
C SER A 253 -38.17 19.56 -2.25
N PRO A 254 -38.01 20.08 -3.48
CA PRO A 254 -38.52 21.41 -3.83
C PRO A 254 -39.99 21.61 -3.48
N THR A 255 -40.83 20.59 -3.67
CA THR A 255 -42.25 20.63 -3.38
C THR A 255 -42.55 20.81 -1.87
N THR A 256 -41.85 20.07 -1.00
CA THR A 256 -41.99 20.21 0.45
C THR A 256 -41.54 21.59 0.94
N VAL A 257 -40.36 22.01 0.47
CA VAL A 257 -39.78 23.32 0.84
C VAL A 257 -40.71 24.45 0.43
N LEU A 258 -41.20 24.42 -0.82
CA LEU A 258 -42.14 25.43 -1.32
C LEU A 258 -43.47 25.36 -0.53
N ALA A 259 -44.01 24.17 -0.21
CA ALA A 259 -45.21 24.01 0.58
C ALA A 259 -45.07 24.62 1.99
N VAL A 260 -43.93 24.36 2.65
CA VAL A 260 -43.60 24.89 3.98
C VAL A 260 -43.53 26.44 3.94
N VAL A 261 -42.81 26.98 2.97
CA VAL A 261 -42.66 28.46 2.83
C VAL A 261 -44.01 29.11 2.46
N CYS A 262 -44.78 28.52 1.52
CA CYS A 262 -46.11 29.02 1.17
C CYS A 262 -47.06 28.96 2.36
N GLY A 263 -47.12 27.82 3.07
CA GLY A 263 -47.95 27.64 4.23
C GLY A 263 -47.65 28.66 5.34
N ALA A 264 -46.35 28.89 5.59
CA ALA A 264 -45.95 29.91 6.56
C ALA A 264 -46.31 31.34 6.09
N GLY A 265 -46.11 31.66 4.80
CA GLY A 265 -46.51 32.96 4.24
C GLY A 265 -48.01 33.20 4.38
N LEU A 266 -48.86 32.17 4.14
CA LEU A 266 -50.31 32.25 4.34
C LEU A 266 -50.68 32.41 5.82
N ALA A 267 -50.01 31.70 6.72
CA ALA A 267 -50.25 31.80 8.17
C ALA A 267 -49.83 33.17 8.74
N LEU A 268 -48.85 33.81 8.17
CA LEU A 268 -48.36 35.13 8.57
C LEU A 268 -49.16 36.28 7.93
N ARG A 269 -50.11 35.98 7.01
CA ARG A 269 -50.88 36.99 6.25
C ARG A 269 -51.63 37.95 7.14
N ASP A 270 -52.34 37.45 8.14
CA ASP A 270 -53.17 38.25 9.04
C ASP A 270 -52.30 39.13 9.95
N ALA A 271 -51.16 38.62 10.40
CA ALA A 271 -50.21 39.35 11.21
C ALA A 271 -49.42 40.41 10.43
N ALA A 272 -49.32 40.27 9.11
CA ALA A 272 -48.60 41.19 8.21
C ALA A 272 -49.51 42.20 7.51
N GLY A 273 -50.86 42.08 7.68
CA GLY A 273 -51.84 42.94 6.98
C GLY A 273 -51.95 42.66 5.49
N GLY A 274 -51.44 41.52 5.01
CA GLY A 274 -51.39 41.11 3.63
C GLY A 274 -50.38 39.97 3.38
N ILE A 275 -50.14 39.62 2.12
CA ILE A 275 -49.10 38.66 1.76
C ILE A 275 -47.74 39.23 2.15
N PRO A 276 -46.90 38.52 2.96
CA PRO A 276 -45.58 38.99 3.35
C PRO A 276 -44.70 39.29 2.11
N GLU A 277 -44.05 40.45 2.08
CA GLU A 277 -43.16 40.85 0.99
C GLU A 277 -42.03 39.81 0.78
N GLY A 278 -41.57 39.14 1.86
CA GLY A 278 -40.55 38.10 1.81
C GLY A 278 -41.00 36.75 1.23
N LEU A 279 -42.29 36.54 0.93
CA LEU A 279 -42.79 35.27 0.45
C LEU A 279 -42.17 34.88 -0.90
N VAL A 280 -42.13 35.75 -1.86
CA VAL A 280 -41.51 35.49 -3.19
C VAL A 280 -40.02 35.24 -3.04
N ALA A 281 -39.32 36.04 -2.25
CA ALA A 281 -37.91 35.82 -1.94
C ALA A 281 -37.69 34.47 -1.25
N GLY A 282 -38.56 34.11 -0.30
CA GLY A 282 -38.55 32.82 0.40
C GLY A 282 -38.70 31.66 -0.56
N LEU A 283 -39.64 31.72 -1.50
CA LEU A 283 -39.86 30.65 -2.49
C LEU A 283 -38.63 30.46 -3.40
N VAL A 284 -38.01 31.51 -3.87
CA VAL A 284 -36.85 31.43 -4.78
C VAL A 284 -35.59 31.00 -4.04
N LEU A 285 -35.26 31.63 -2.89
CA LEU A 285 -34.01 31.38 -2.17
C LEU A 285 -34.02 30.07 -1.41
N SER A 286 -35.18 29.60 -0.94
CA SER A 286 -35.28 28.32 -0.22
C SER A 286 -34.94 27.11 -1.09
N LEU A 287 -35.15 27.18 -2.41
CA LEU A 287 -34.71 26.12 -3.32
C LEU A 287 -33.18 25.98 -3.34
N GLY A 288 -32.45 27.11 -3.22
CA GLY A 288 -30.99 27.10 -3.10
C GLY A 288 -30.48 26.46 -1.77
N LEU A 289 -31.25 26.63 -0.69
CA LEU A 289 -30.92 26.06 0.62
C LEU A 289 -30.95 24.51 0.60
N SER A 290 -31.96 23.93 -0.03
CA SER A 290 -32.18 22.48 -0.02
C SER A 290 -31.17 21.71 -0.87
N ALA A 291 -30.86 22.19 -2.07
CA ALA A 291 -29.95 21.53 -3.01
C ALA A 291 -28.52 21.39 -2.45
N ALA A 292 -28.10 22.33 -1.63
CA ALA A 292 -26.75 22.36 -1.10
C ALA A 292 -26.50 21.29 -0.01
N ILE A 293 -27.51 20.96 0.81
CA ILE A 293 -27.37 19.99 1.90
C ILE A 293 -27.07 18.60 1.34
N VAL A 294 -27.78 18.22 0.27
CA VAL A 294 -27.55 16.93 -0.41
C VAL A 294 -26.10 16.85 -0.93
N ARG A 295 -25.57 17.94 -1.48
CA ARG A 295 -24.18 17.99 -1.95
C ARG A 295 -23.16 17.83 -0.83
N VAL A 296 -23.37 18.48 0.33
CA VAL A 296 -22.49 18.31 1.51
C VAL A 296 -22.49 16.86 1.97
N ALA A 297 -23.66 16.22 1.99
CA ALA A 297 -23.77 14.80 2.36
C ALA A 297 -23.03 13.89 1.37
N MET A 298 -23.19 14.12 0.07
CA MET A 298 -22.52 13.32 -0.97
C MET A 298 -20.99 13.51 -0.98
N ASN A 299 -20.50 14.68 -0.59
CA ASN A 299 -19.07 14.97 -0.56
C ASN A 299 -18.38 14.52 0.74
N SER A 300 -19.11 14.01 1.74
CA SER A 300 -18.53 13.59 3.03
C SER A 300 -17.59 12.39 2.91
N GLU A 301 -17.94 11.37 2.13
CA GLU A 301 -17.12 10.17 1.94
C GLU A 301 -15.77 10.49 1.25
N PRO A 302 -15.72 11.20 0.09
CA PRO A 302 -14.47 11.62 -0.51
C PRO A 302 -13.57 12.48 0.40
N ILE A 303 -14.16 13.31 1.26
CA ILE A 303 -13.40 14.10 2.23
C ILE A 303 -12.72 13.20 3.24
N ILE A 304 -13.46 12.26 3.85
CA ILE A 304 -12.94 11.33 4.87
C ILE A 304 -11.85 10.45 4.24
N ALA A 305 -12.14 9.85 3.08
CA ALA A 305 -11.20 8.99 2.36
C ALA A 305 -9.93 9.75 1.97
N GLY A 306 -10.05 10.96 1.44
CA GLY A 306 -8.91 11.78 1.06
C GLY A 306 -8.04 12.21 2.25
N ILE A 307 -8.63 12.53 3.41
CA ILE A 307 -7.89 12.84 4.64
C ILE A 307 -7.17 11.59 5.16
N ALA A 308 -7.81 10.42 5.14
CA ALA A 308 -7.19 9.15 5.52
C ALA A 308 -6.01 8.81 4.61
N ALA A 309 -6.17 8.98 3.31
CA ALA A 309 -5.12 8.78 2.31
C ALA A 309 -3.92 9.73 2.51
N LEU A 310 -4.16 11.01 2.79
CA LEU A 310 -3.08 11.95 3.12
C LEU A 310 -2.30 11.54 4.37
N LYS A 311 -2.97 10.97 5.39
CA LYS A 311 -2.32 10.45 6.60
C LYS A 311 -1.48 9.21 6.27
N SER A 312 -2.02 8.26 5.50
CA SER A 312 -1.31 7.04 5.06
C SER A 312 -0.05 7.39 4.25
N ILE A 313 -0.18 8.30 3.27
CA ILE A 313 0.96 8.79 2.48
C ILE A 313 2.00 9.49 3.37
N ALA A 314 1.55 10.31 4.31
CA ALA A 314 2.43 11.02 5.24
C ALA A 314 3.20 10.06 6.14
N GLU A 315 2.58 8.97 6.59
CA GLU A 315 3.22 7.91 7.38
C GLU A 315 4.34 7.22 6.59
N VAL A 316 4.07 6.82 5.33
CA VAL A 316 5.10 6.23 4.46
C VAL A 316 6.26 7.19 4.22
N LEU A 317 5.96 8.46 3.95
CA LEU A 317 6.99 9.48 3.70
C LEU A 317 7.75 9.90 4.96
N GLY A 318 7.13 9.76 6.14
CA GLY A 318 7.73 10.03 7.44
C GLY A 318 8.53 8.87 8.02
N THR A 319 8.43 7.67 7.41
CA THR A 319 9.21 6.52 7.86
C THR A 319 10.70 6.79 7.64
N PRO A 320 11.55 6.71 8.69
CA PRO A 320 12.97 7.00 8.54
C PRO A 320 13.66 5.94 7.66
N PRO A 321 14.60 6.36 6.78
CA PRO A 321 15.48 5.44 6.10
C PRO A 321 16.45 4.78 7.10
N ILE A 322 17.21 3.75 6.64
CA ILE A 322 18.34 3.25 7.42
C ILE A 322 19.30 4.42 7.70
N ALA A 323 19.73 4.54 8.94
CA ALA A 323 20.62 5.63 9.34
C ALA A 323 21.96 5.54 8.58
N GLU A 324 22.32 6.63 7.89
CA GLU A 324 23.65 6.77 7.28
C GLU A 324 24.59 7.40 8.31
N PRO A 325 25.82 6.90 8.44
CA PRO A 325 26.81 7.51 9.32
C PRO A 325 27.23 8.90 8.81
N ALA A 326 27.47 9.83 9.73
CA ALA A 326 27.90 11.19 9.38
C ALA A 326 29.32 11.22 8.78
N ASP A 327 30.19 10.30 9.23
CA ASP A 327 31.57 10.13 8.75
C ASP A 327 31.81 8.65 8.42
N PRO A 328 31.47 8.20 7.20
CA PRO A 328 31.52 6.79 6.85
C PRO A 328 32.95 6.23 6.83
N VAL A 329 33.14 5.11 7.49
CA VAL A 329 34.38 4.34 7.45
C VAL A 329 34.36 3.44 6.20
N PRO A 330 35.48 3.31 5.45
CA PRO A 330 35.52 2.42 4.30
C PRO A 330 35.40 0.95 4.70
N ALA A 331 34.57 0.18 3.98
CA ALA A 331 34.51 -1.27 4.13
C ALA A 331 35.88 -1.89 3.73
N ARG A 332 36.44 -2.76 4.58
CA ARG A 332 37.72 -3.42 4.34
C ARG A 332 37.60 -4.93 4.51
N GLY A 333 38.14 -5.68 3.55
CA GLY A 333 38.21 -7.13 3.63
C GLY A 333 36.86 -7.85 3.58
N GLY A 334 36.85 -9.15 3.87
CA GLY A 334 35.68 -10.01 3.81
C GLY A 334 35.37 -10.74 5.13
N ALA A 335 36.13 -10.49 6.22
CA ALA A 335 35.82 -11.07 7.52
C ALA A 335 34.58 -10.43 8.11
N LEU A 336 33.57 -11.25 8.48
CA LEU A 336 32.41 -10.81 9.23
C LEU A 336 32.48 -11.33 10.66
N GLU A 337 32.20 -10.47 11.63
CA GLU A 337 32.12 -10.83 13.04
C GLU A 337 30.81 -10.35 13.63
N VAL A 338 30.12 -11.18 14.37
CA VAL A 338 28.88 -10.89 15.08
C VAL A 338 29.17 -10.95 16.59
N ARG A 339 28.85 -9.88 17.31
CA ARG A 339 29.10 -9.78 18.75
C ARG A 339 27.82 -9.52 19.53
N ASN A 340 27.43 -10.43 20.39
CA ASN A 340 26.29 -10.33 21.30
C ASN A 340 25.01 -9.80 20.63
N LEU A 341 24.67 -10.33 19.46
CA LEU A 341 23.59 -9.84 18.62
C LEU A 341 22.23 -10.17 19.22
N VAL A 342 21.45 -9.13 19.53
CA VAL A 342 20.05 -9.23 19.96
C VAL A 342 19.16 -8.56 18.93
N PHE A 343 18.10 -9.24 18.52
CA PHE A 343 17.18 -8.70 17.54
C PHE A 343 15.74 -9.18 17.73
N SER A 344 14.79 -8.25 17.50
CA SER A 344 13.35 -8.50 17.41
C SER A 344 12.75 -7.72 16.23
N TYR A 345 11.69 -8.24 15.62
CA TYR A 345 10.93 -7.50 14.61
C TYR A 345 9.89 -6.61 15.30
N GLY A 346 10.09 -5.29 15.27
CA GLY A 346 9.25 -4.34 15.99
C GLY A 346 9.19 -4.67 17.49
N ASP A 347 8.00 -4.61 18.06
CA ASP A 347 7.74 -4.93 19.47
C ASP A 347 7.52 -6.44 19.73
N GLY A 348 7.88 -7.30 18.75
CA GLY A 348 7.72 -8.75 18.84
C GLY A 348 8.74 -9.43 19.76
N PRO A 349 8.65 -10.76 19.93
CA PRO A 349 9.62 -11.53 20.73
C PRO A 349 11.03 -11.47 20.11
N ARG A 350 12.04 -11.65 20.96
CA ARG A 350 13.43 -11.77 20.51
C ARG A 350 13.59 -12.98 19.60
N VAL A 351 14.12 -12.72 18.39
CA VAL A 351 14.45 -13.76 17.40
C VAL A 351 15.91 -14.19 17.55
N LEU A 352 16.78 -13.24 17.88
CA LEU A 352 18.18 -13.50 18.26
C LEU A 352 18.41 -12.96 19.67
N ASP A 353 19.13 -13.73 20.49
CA ASP A 353 19.38 -13.40 21.88
C ASP A 353 20.84 -13.72 22.27
N GLY A 354 21.73 -12.75 22.10
CA GLY A 354 23.14 -12.84 22.45
C GLY A 354 24.01 -13.65 21.47
N MET A 355 23.61 -13.78 20.19
CA MET A 355 24.36 -14.51 19.19
C MET A 355 25.74 -13.90 18.95
N SER A 356 26.79 -14.74 18.95
CA SER A 356 28.14 -14.35 18.55
C SER A 356 28.73 -15.39 17.60
N ALA A 357 29.37 -14.92 16.51
CA ALA A 357 29.97 -15.78 15.49
C ALA A 357 31.01 -15.02 14.67
N THR A 358 31.97 -15.74 14.07
CA THR A 358 32.94 -15.20 13.13
C THR A 358 32.86 -15.99 11.81
N PHE A 359 32.92 -15.27 10.68
CA PHE A 359 32.94 -15.81 9.33
C PHE A 359 34.26 -15.39 8.66
N GLU A 360 35.12 -16.36 8.42
CA GLU A 360 36.47 -16.11 7.93
C GLU A 360 36.52 -15.99 6.40
N PRO A 361 37.40 -15.15 5.84
CA PRO A 361 37.62 -15.06 4.40
C PRO A 361 38.12 -16.39 3.83
N GLY A 362 37.63 -16.74 2.63
CA GLY A 362 38.04 -17.97 1.95
C GLY A 362 37.44 -19.24 2.54
N THR A 363 36.36 -19.14 3.33
CA THR A 363 35.67 -20.30 3.94
C THR A 363 34.20 -20.34 3.58
N LEU A 364 33.65 -21.56 3.56
CA LEU A 364 32.24 -21.85 3.48
C LEU A 364 31.70 -22.13 4.88
N THR A 365 30.87 -21.23 5.41
CA THR A 365 30.17 -21.44 6.68
C THR A 365 28.71 -21.81 6.47
N ALA A 366 28.26 -22.94 6.98
CA ALA A 366 26.86 -23.36 6.96
C ALA A 366 26.14 -22.93 8.25
N LEU A 367 25.01 -22.23 8.12
CA LEU A 367 24.07 -21.95 9.20
C LEU A 367 22.97 -23.01 9.19
N VAL A 368 22.88 -23.80 10.23
CA VAL A 368 21.87 -24.86 10.38
C VAL A 368 21.06 -24.68 11.67
N GLY A 369 19.88 -25.28 11.73
CA GLY A 369 19.01 -25.17 12.92
C GLY A 369 17.55 -25.43 12.54
N SER A 370 16.69 -25.58 13.54
CA SER A 370 15.25 -25.76 13.34
C SER A 370 14.58 -24.58 12.61
N SER A 371 13.40 -24.80 12.06
CA SER A 371 12.59 -23.68 11.52
C SER A 371 12.30 -22.68 12.63
N GLY A 372 12.47 -21.39 12.33
CA GLY A 372 12.29 -20.33 13.33
C GLY A 372 13.49 -20.07 14.26
N SER A 373 14.64 -20.77 14.12
CA SER A 373 15.84 -20.53 14.95
C SER A 373 16.55 -19.20 14.68
N GLY A 374 16.14 -18.43 13.67
CA GLY A 374 16.71 -17.11 13.36
C GLY A 374 17.71 -17.07 12.20
N LYS A 375 17.92 -18.16 11.44
CA LYS A 375 18.91 -18.24 10.34
C LYS A 375 18.77 -17.14 9.30
N SER A 376 17.57 -16.96 8.71
CA SER A 376 17.31 -15.92 7.70
C SER A 376 17.37 -14.51 8.32
N THR A 377 17.09 -14.36 9.61
CA THR A 377 17.26 -13.09 10.35
C THR A 377 18.75 -12.74 10.46
N VAL A 378 19.63 -13.72 10.73
CA VAL A 378 21.08 -13.51 10.71
C VAL A 378 21.52 -12.99 9.33
N ALA A 379 21.12 -13.65 8.24
CA ALA A 379 21.47 -13.21 6.87
C ALA A 379 21.05 -11.77 6.59
N ARG A 380 19.84 -11.39 7.04
CA ARG A 380 19.31 -10.01 6.89
C ARG A 380 20.12 -8.97 7.69
N LEU A 381 20.58 -9.32 8.88
CA LEU A 381 21.41 -8.45 9.71
C LEU A 381 22.85 -8.33 9.18
N LEU A 382 23.42 -9.42 8.69
CA LEU A 382 24.73 -9.42 8.03
C LEU A 382 24.75 -8.55 6.77
N ALA A 383 23.62 -8.44 6.06
CA ALA A 383 23.45 -7.56 4.91
C ALA A 383 22.98 -6.13 5.29
N ARG A 384 22.82 -5.85 6.58
CA ARG A 384 22.30 -4.58 7.10
C ARG A 384 20.93 -4.19 6.49
N PHE A 385 20.02 -5.17 6.32
CA PHE A 385 18.62 -4.87 6.01
C PHE A 385 17.84 -4.41 7.24
N HIS A 386 18.40 -4.64 8.41
CA HIS A 386 18.00 -4.15 9.71
C HIS A 386 19.26 -3.83 10.51
N ASP A 387 19.15 -2.88 11.42
CA ASP A 387 20.15 -2.68 12.47
C ASP A 387 19.75 -3.53 13.71
N PRO A 388 20.70 -4.12 14.46
CA PRO A 388 20.41 -4.88 15.66
C PRO A 388 19.89 -4.00 16.79
N VAL A 389 19.10 -4.60 17.72
CA VAL A 389 18.65 -3.92 18.93
C VAL A 389 19.82 -3.75 19.91
N GLU A 390 20.61 -4.82 20.10
CA GLU A 390 21.84 -4.80 20.90
C GLU A 390 22.93 -5.58 20.16
N GLY A 391 24.18 -5.30 20.51
CA GLY A 391 25.34 -5.92 19.87
C GLY A 391 25.76 -5.23 18.58
N SER A 392 26.60 -5.91 17.80
CA SER A 392 27.18 -5.35 16.58
C SER A 392 27.49 -6.43 15.54
N VAL A 393 27.48 -6.01 14.28
CA VAL A 393 27.99 -6.77 13.14
C VAL A 393 29.16 -5.98 12.57
N LEU A 394 30.33 -6.60 12.48
CA LEU A 394 31.56 -5.97 12.02
C LEU A 394 31.97 -6.57 10.68
N LEU A 395 32.35 -5.71 9.71
CA LEU A 395 32.95 -6.08 8.45
C LEU A 395 34.38 -5.55 8.40
N GLY A 396 35.36 -6.46 8.37
CA GLY A 396 36.77 -6.08 8.42
C GLY A 396 37.15 -5.28 9.66
N GLY A 397 36.46 -5.52 10.80
CA GLY A 397 36.66 -4.84 12.08
C GLY A 397 35.86 -3.54 12.27
N ALA A 398 35.19 -3.00 11.24
CA ALA A 398 34.32 -1.83 11.34
C ALA A 398 32.85 -2.26 11.51
N ASP A 399 32.13 -1.59 12.42
CA ASP A 399 30.69 -1.83 12.59
C ASP A 399 29.94 -1.44 11.29
N LEU A 400 29.00 -2.28 10.87
CA LEU A 400 28.19 -1.99 9.65
C LEU A 400 27.46 -0.65 9.77
N ARG A 401 27.15 -0.18 10.99
CA ARG A 401 26.49 1.12 11.23
C ARG A 401 27.40 2.30 10.93
N ASP A 402 28.73 2.11 10.98
CA ASP A 402 29.73 3.13 10.66
C ASP A 402 30.15 3.13 9.18
N ILE A 403 29.70 2.13 8.40
CA ILE A 403 29.95 2.02 6.96
C ILE A 403 28.73 2.56 6.19
N ALA A 404 28.97 3.31 5.10
CA ALA A 404 27.87 3.75 4.24
C ALA A 404 27.05 2.56 3.72
N VAL A 405 25.72 2.64 3.76
CA VAL A 405 24.82 1.53 3.37
C VAL A 405 25.14 1.01 1.97
N ARG A 406 25.45 1.92 1.04
CA ARG A 406 25.86 1.57 -0.32
C ARG A 406 27.13 0.69 -0.36
N ASP A 407 28.09 0.96 0.51
CA ASP A 407 29.35 0.23 0.54
C ASP A 407 29.20 -1.11 1.28
N VAL A 408 28.30 -1.20 2.27
CA VAL A 408 27.88 -2.50 2.83
C VAL A 408 27.28 -3.39 1.73
N HIS A 409 26.31 -2.88 0.96
CA HIS A 409 25.66 -3.65 -0.12
C HIS A 409 26.58 -3.96 -1.32
N ARG A 410 27.70 -3.24 -1.48
CA ARG A 410 28.76 -3.62 -2.42
C ARG A 410 29.66 -4.72 -1.88
N SER A 411 29.83 -4.77 -0.56
CA SER A 411 30.71 -5.74 0.11
C SER A 411 30.01 -7.02 0.51
N VAL A 412 28.69 -6.98 0.74
CA VAL A 412 27.86 -8.13 1.12
C VAL A 412 26.75 -8.32 0.10
N SER A 413 26.81 -9.40 -0.66
CA SER A 413 25.77 -9.77 -1.64
C SER A 413 24.93 -10.91 -1.11
N VAL A 414 23.60 -10.80 -1.25
CA VAL A 414 22.65 -11.81 -0.78
C VAL A 414 21.92 -12.42 -1.97
N VAL A 415 21.86 -13.74 -1.99
CA VAL A 415 21.03 -14.54 -2.89
C VAL A 415 19.88 -15.11 -2.06
N PHE A 416 18.66 -14.62 -2.30
CA PHE A 416 17.45 -15.05 -1.60
C PHE A 416 16.92 -16.38 -2.14
N GLN A 417 16.07 -17.02 -1.35
CA GLN A 417 15.39 -18.26 -1.67
C GLN A 417 14.57 -18.18 -2.97
N ASP A 418 13.81 -17.07 -3.16
CA ASP A 418 12.99 -16.85 -4.36
C ASP A 418 13.75 -15.95 -5.37
N PRO A 419 14.22 -16.50 -6.51
CA PRO A 419 15.01 -15.79 -7.48
C PRO A 419 14.17 -14.77 -8.26
N GLN A 420 14.32 -13.48 -7.98
CA GLN A 420 13.62 -12.42 -8.69
C GLN A 420 14.37 -12.00 -9.96
N LEU A 421 13.75 -12.24 -11.11
CA LEU A 421 14.23 -11.77 -12.41
C LEU A 421 13.30 -10.70 -12.97
N PHE A 422 13.88 -9.66 -13.53
CA PHE A 422 13.14 -8.56 -14.16
C PHE A 422 12.87 -8.86 -15.63
N THR A 423 11.77 -8.36 -16.17
CA THR A 423 11.45 -8.40 -17.61
C THR A 423 12.37 -7.43 -18.36
N LEU A 424 13.65 -7.80 -18.41
CA LEU A 424 14.77 -7.08 -19.02
C LEU A 424 15.63 -8.09 -19.80
N PRO A 425 16.52 -7.66 -20.71
CA PRO A 425 17.53 -8.52 -21.29
C PRO A 425 18.35 -9.23 -20.20
N LEU A 426 18.76 -10.47 -20.48
CA LEU A 426 19.52 -11.28 -19.51
C LEU A 426 20.79 -10.57 -19.02
N ARG A 427 21.50 -9.86 -19.91
CA ARG A 427 22.66 -9.04 -19.53
C ARG A 427 22.32 -8.00 -18.47
N GLU A 428 21.15 -7.34 -18.58
CA GLU A 428 20.70 -6.34 -17.62
C GLU A 428 20.34 -6.97 -16.28
N ASN A 429 19.77 -8.18 -16.30
CA ASN A 429 19.49 -8.95 -15.10
C ASN A 429 20.79 -9.34 -14.36
N ILE A 430 21.85 -9.72 -15.07
CA ILE A 430 23.12 -10.13 -14.45
C ILE A 430 23.89 -8.91 -13.94
N ARG A 431 24.02 -7.84 -14.74
CA ARG A 431 24.78 -6.64 -14.36
C ARG A 431 24.03 -5.63 -13.50
N LEU A 432 22.87 -6.01 -12.95
CA LEU A 432 21.98 -5.11 -12.20
C LEU A 432 22.69 -4.34 -11.08
N ALA A 433 23.61 -5.00 -10.37
CA ALA A 433 24.34 -4.41 -9.24
C ALA A 433 25.63 -3.67 -9.67
N ARG A 434 26.19 -3.99 -10.86
CA ARG A 434 27.39 -3.35 -11.44
C ARG A 434 27.14 -3.03 -12.90
N ARG A 435 26.58 -1.83 -13.16
CA ARG A 435 26.11 -1.40 -14.49
C ARG A 435 27.21 -1.28 -15.54
N ASP A 436 28.44 -1.09 -15.13
CA ASP A 436 29.65 -0.96 -15.95
C ASP A 436 30.28 -2.31 -16.28
N ALA A 437 29.73 -3.43 -15.80
CA ALA A 437 30.22 -4.76 -16.13
C ALA A 437 30.18 -5.02 -17.65
N THR A 438 31.29 -5.46 -18.19
CA THR A 438 31.45 -5.81 -19.61
C THR A 438 30.77 -7.16 -19.91
N ASP A 439 30.49 -7.41 -21.20
CA ASP A 439 29.92 -8.70 -21.60
C ASP A 439 30.87 -9.88 -21.29
N ASP A 440 32.20 -9.65 -21.33
CA ASP A 440 33.18 -10.68 -20.97
C ASP A 440 33.12 -11.01 -19.47
N GLU A 441 32.99 -10.00 -18.60
CA GLU A 441 32.80 -10.22 -17.15
C GLU A 441 31.47 -10.91 -16.85
N ILE A 442 30.38 -10.54 -17.56
CA ILE A 442 29.09 -11.20 -17.45
C ILE A 442 29.20 -12.67 -17.85
N MET A 443 29.88 -12.98 -18.97
CA MET A 443 30.06 -14.36 -19.44
C MET A 443 30.99 -15.15 -18.51
N ALA A 444 32.02 -14.54 -17.94
CA ALA A 444 32.87 -15.17 -16.92
C ALA A 444 32.07 -15.53 -15.66
N ALA A 445 31.23 -14.62 -15.18
CA ALA A 445 30.33 -14.86 -14.05
C ALA A 445 29.29 -15.95 -14.37
N ALA A 446 28.70 -15.91 -15.57
CA ALA A 446 27.74 -16.92 -16.03
C ALA A 446 28.39 -18.31 -16.10
N LYS A 447 29.64 -18.42 -16.55
CA LYS A 447 30.40 -19.67 -16.55
C LYS A 447 30.66 -20.19 -15.14
N LEU A 448 31.01 -19.32 -14.20
CA LEU A 448 31.16 -19.69 -12.80
C LEU A 448 29.84 -20.17 -12.17
N ALA A 449 28.71 -19.61 -12.61
CA ALA A 449 27.36 -20.03 -12.20
C ALA A 449 26.80 -21.21 -13.02
N ASN A 450 27.60 -21.84 -13.92
CA ASN A 450 27.16 -22.92 -14.81
C ASN A 450 25.94 -22.53 -15.70
N LEU A 451 25.94 -21.31 -16.26
CA LEU A 451 24.90 -20.77 -17.15
C LEU A 451 25.31 -20.69 -18.61
N ASP A 452 26.59 -20.90 -18.94
CA ASP A 452 27.14 -20.69 -20.29
C ASP A 452 26.42 -21.53 -21.36
N ALA A 453 26.11 -22.79 -21.08
CA ALA A 453 25.35 -23.66 -21.98
C ALA A 453 23.91 -23.16 -22.18
N VAL A 454 23.25 -22.71 -21.10
CA VAL A 454 21.91 -22.14 -21.15
C VAL A 454 21.90 -20.89 -22.02
N ILE A 455 22.84 -19.95 -21.80
CA ILE A 455 22.96 -18.71 -22.58
C ILE A 455 23.21 -19.01 -24.07
N ALA A 456 24.06 -20.02 -24.38
CA ALA A 456 24.35 -20.42 -25.75
C ALA A 456 23.12 -20.91 -26.50
N ALA A 457 22.18 -21.58 -25.79
CA ALA A 457 20.93 -22.11 -26.33
C ALA A 457 19.84 -21.04 -26.51
N LEU A 458 19.97 -19.85 -25.89
CA LEU A 458 18.97 -18.81 -26.00
C LEU A 458 18.93 -18.15 -27.40
N PRO A 459 17.74 -17.78 -27.91
CA PRO A 459 17.57 -17.26 -29.27
C PRO A 459 18.34 -15.97 -29.53
N LYS A 460 18.49 -15.11 -28.50
CA LYS A 460 19.23 -13.83 -28.56
C LYS A 460 20.39 -13.78 -27.56
N ARG A 461 20.81 -14.94 -27.04
CA ARG A 461 21.88 -15.06 -26.01
C ARG A 461 21.66 -14.06 -24.86
N LEU A 462 22.64 -13.23 -24.51
CA LEU A 462 22.55 -12.21 -23.46
C LEU A 462 21.48 -11.14 -23.72
N ASN A 463 21.01 -10.97 -24.97
CA ASN A 463 19.96 -10.02 -25.32
C ASN A 463 18.53 -10.62 -25.19
N SER A 464 18.38 -11.90 -24.86
CA SER A 464 17.07 -12.52 -24.62
C SER A 464 16.39 -11.85 -23.43
N VAL A 465 15.16 -11.36 -23.65
CA VAL A 465 14.36 -10.69 -22.62
C VAL A 465 13.64 -11.76 -21.77
N VAL A 466 13.88 -11.73 -20.47
CA VAL A 466 13.25 -12.62 -19.49
C VAL A 466 11.73 -12.42 -19.49
N ASN A 467 10.98 -13.51 -19.42
CA ASN A 467 9.51 -13.58 -19.47
C ASN A 467 8.88 -13.10 -20.80
N VAL A 468 9.70 -12.85 -21.82
CA VAL A 468 9.24 -12.52 -23.18
C VAL A 468 9.85 -13.48 -24.20
N ASP A 469 11.19 -13.51 -24.30
CA ASP A 469 11.89 -14.41 -25.23
C ASP A 469 12.21 -15.77 -24.57
N VAL A 470 12.29 -15.81 -23.24
CA VAL A 470 12.66 -17.00 -22.46
C VAL A 470 11.99 -16.98 -21.07
N THR A 471 11.56 -18.15 -20.61
CA THR A 471 11.17 -18.40 -19.23
C THR A 471 12.16 -19.40 -18.64
N PHE A 472 12.84 -19.03 -17.56
CA PHE A 472 13.81 -19.88 -16.89
C PHE A 472 13.12 -20.87 -15.94
N SER A 473 13.65 -22.08 -15.82
CA SER A 473 13.32 -22.98 -14.72
C SER A 473 13.81 -22.40 -13.38
N GLY A 474 13.28 -22.89 -12.26
CA GLY A 474 13.70 -22.41 -10.93
C GLY A 474 15.20 -22.48 -10.71
N GLY A 475 15.84 -23.59 -11.09
CA GLY A 475 17.29 -23.76 -10.99
C GLY A 475 18.10 -22.86 -11.94
N GLU A 476 17.60 -22.60 -13.15
CA GLU A 476 18.22 -21.64 -14.08
C GLU A 476 18.10 -20.21 -13.57
N ALA A 477 16.91 -19.79 -13.10
CA ALA A 477 16.68 -18.49 -12.50
C ALA A 477 17.61 -18.27 -11.29
N GLN A 478 17.79 -19.27 -10.44
CA GLN A 478 18.71 -19.24 -9.32
C GLN A 478 20.16 -19.02 -9.79
N ARG A 479 20.63 -19.75 -10.83
CA ARG A 479 21.96 -19.53 -11.41
C ARG A 479 22.13 -18.14 -12.01
N VAL A 480 21.08 -17.53 -12.58
CA VAL A 480 21.14 -16.13 -13.04
C VAL A 480 21.38 -15.18 -11.85
N VAL A 481 20.69 -15.40 -10.71
CA VAL A 481 20.89 -14.57 -9.50
C VAL A 481 22.29 -14.82 -8.90
N ILE A 482 22.81 -16.06 -8.95
CA ILE A 482 24.20 -16.37 -8.57
C ILE A 482 25.19 -15.61 -9.48
N ALA A 483 25.01 -15.64 -10.80
CA ALA A 483 25.84 -14.88 -11.73
C ALA A 483 25.79 -13.36 -11.44
N ARG A 484 24.62 -12.82 -11.09
CA ARG A 484 24.43 -11.44 -10.63
C ARG A 484 25.31 -11.13 -9.40
N SER A 485 25.31 -12.02 -8.40
CA SER A 485 26.10 -11.86 -7.18
C SER A 485 27.61 -11.98 -7.44
N ILE A 486 28.02 -12.77 -8.43
CA ILE A 486 29.43 -12.90 -8.85
C ILE A 486 29.94 -11.62 -9.52
N VAL A 487 29.14 -11.04 -10.44
CA VAL A 487 29.48 -9.79 -11.15
C VAL A 487 29.64 -8.62 -10.17
N THR A 488 28.97 -8.62 -9.03
CA THR A 488 29.11 -7.59 -7.99
C THR A 488 30.54 -7.52 -7.44
N ASP A 489 31.28 -8.62 -7.50
CA ASP A 489 32.63 -8.82 -6.93
C ASP A 489 32.70 -8.58 -5.41
N ALA A 490 31.59 -8.85 -4.72
CA ALA A 490 31.48 -8.70 -3.27
C ALA A 490 32.38 -9.71 -2.56
N PRO A 491 33.18 -9.29 -1.54
CA PRO A 491 34.01 -10.19 -0.74
C PRO A 491 33.21 -11.16 0.14
N VAL A 492 31.94 -10.85 0.43
CA VAL A 492 31.02 -11.69 1.22
C VAL A 492 29.80 -12.05 0.40
N LEU A 493 29.49 -13.33 0.35
CA LEU A 493 28.30 -13.87 -0.32
C LEU A 493 27.45 -14.64 0.69
N ILE A 494 26.17 -14.33 0.74
CA ILE A 494 25.19 -14.99 1.60
C ILE A 494 24.15 -15.68 0.71
N PHE A 495 23.95 -16.98 0.90
CA PHE A 495 22.95 -17.77 0.19
C PHE A 495 21.86 -18.24 1.17
N ASP A 496 20.63 -17.78 0.95
CA ASP A 496 19.46 -18.22 1.73
C ASP A 496 18.71 -19.30 0.93
N GLU A 497 18.88 -20.58 1.31
CA GLU A 497 18.25 -21.75 0.68
C GLU A 497 18.37 -21.80 -0.87
N ALA A 498 19.54 -21.51 -1.40
CA ALA A 498 19.77 -21.33 -2.85
C ALA A 498 19.41 -22.55 -3.74
N THR A 499 19.05 -23.70 -3.19
CA THR A 499 18.71 -24.93 -3.93
C THR A 499 17.26 -25.42 -3.72
N ALA A 500 16.41 -24.66 -3.03
CA ALA A 500 15.07 -25.11 -2.63
C ALA A 500 14.15 -25.49 -3.82
N TYR A 501 14.34 -24.87 -4.98
CA TYR A 501 13.52 -25.07 -6.20
C TYR A 501 14.30 -25.72 -7.35
N ALA A 502 15.51 -26.22 -7.11
CA ALA A 502 16.35 -26.81 -8.13
C ALA A 502 16.11 -28.33 -8.22
N ASP A 503 16.06 -28.85 -9.46
CA ASP A 503 16.16 -30.29 -9.69
C ASP A 503 17.57 -30.82 -9.30
N PRO A 504 17.75 -32.12 -9.09
CA PRO A 504 19.04 -32.68 -8.61
C PRO A 504 20.26 -32.33 -9.48
N ALA A 505 20.07 -32.20 -10.81
CA ALA A 505 21.15 -31.82 -11.71
C ALA A 505 21.51 -30.33 -11.56
N SER A 506 20.50 -29.46 -11.48
CA SER A 506 20.68 -28.02 -11.20
C SER A 506 21.28 -27.79 -9.81
N GLU A 507 20.88 -28.57 -8.81
CA GLU A 507 21.42 -28.51 -7.44
C GLU A 507 22.93 -28.77 -7.42
N ALA A 508 23.39 -29.85 -8.07
CA ALA A 508 24.83 -30.18 -8.16
C ALA A 508 25.63 -29.03 -8.84
N LEU A 509 25.06 -28.38 -9.86
CA LEU A 509 25.68 -27.24 -10.53
C LEU A 509 25.77 -26.01 -9.61
N ILE A 510 24.72 -25.70 -8.87
CA ILE A 510 24.69 -24.62 -7.90
C ILE A 510 25.72 -24.86 -6.79
N GLN A 511 25.72 -26.09 -6.22
CA GLN A 511 26.67 -26.48 -5.18
C GLN A 511 28.13 -26.30 -5.64
N SER A 512 28.46 -26.79 -6.85
CA SER A 512 29.81 -26.66 -7.39
C SER A 512 30.20 -25.17 -7.63
N ALA A 513 29.26 -24.31 -7.95
CA ALA A 513 29.47 -22.86 -8.06
C ALA A 513 29.80 -22.24 -6.68
N ILE A 514 29.01 -22.59 -5.64
CA ILE A 514 29.21 -22.12 -4.27
C ILE A 514 30.58 -22.52 -3.74
N GLU A 515 31.00 -23.77 -3.92
CA GLU A 515 32.31 -24.26 -3.48
C GLU A 515 33.49 -23.56 -4.19
N ARG A 516 33.33 -23.26 -5.49
CA ARG A 516 34.36 -22.48 -6.21
C ARG A 516 34.47 -21.04 -5.67
N LEU A 517 33.34 -20.42 -5.34
CA LEU A 517 33.30 -19.05 -4.80
C LEU A 517 33.90 -18.99 -3.39
N ALA A 518 33.71 -20.00 -2.56
CA ALA A 518 34.23 -20.07 -1.19
C ALA A 518 35.77 -20.01 -1.12
N ARG A 519 36.48 -20.46 -2.17
CA ARG A 519 37.95 -20.46 -2.17
C ARG A 519 38.58 -19.07 -2.17
N SER A 520 37.85 -18.04 -2.57
CA SER A 520 38.35 -16.67 -2.68
C SER A 520 37.52 -15.63 -1.94
N ARG A 521 36.37 -16.02 -1.37
CA ARG A 521 35.40 -15.13 -0.72
C ARG A 521 34.88 -15.74 0.57
N THR A 522 34.32 -14.92 1.45
CA THR A 522 33.56 -15.41 2.59
C THR A 522 32.19 -15.84 2.09
N VAL A 523 31.87 -17.12 2.24
CA VAL A 523 30.58 -17.67 1.80
C VAL A 523 29.79 -18.19 3.01
N ILE A 524 28.59 -17.69 3.16
CA ILE A 524 27.66 -18.07 4.23
C ILE A 524 26.43 -18.71 3.56
N VAL A 525 26.07 -19.92 3.93
CA VAL A 525 24.91 -20.62 3.37
C VAL A 525 23.95 -21.00 4.48
N ILE A 526 22.69 -20.57 4.37
CA ILE A 526 21.61 -21.14 5.16
C ILE A 526 21.26 -22.48 4.52
N ALA A 527 21.67 -23.57 5.18
CA ALA A 527 21.63 -24.88 4.58
C ALA A 527 20.47 -25.73 5.12
N HIS A 528 19.73 -26.32 4.19
CA HIS A 528 18.70 -27.32 4.43
C HIS A 528 19.00 -28.65 3.68
N ARG A 529 20.17 -28.73 3.01
CA ARG A 529 20.61 -29.91 2.26
C ARG A 529 21.86 -30.51 2.86
N LEU A 530 21.87 -31.85 2.98
CA LEU A 530 22.96 -32.60 3.57
C LEU A 530 24.28 -32.39 2.86
N SER A 531 24.28 -32.34 1.53
CA SER A 531 25.48 -32.12 0.70
C SER A 531 26.17 -30.78 1.03
N THR A 532 25.41 -29.69 1.14
CA THR A 532 25.92 -28.36 1.48
C THR A 532 26.49 -28.34 2.90
N ILE A 533 25.80 -28.94 3.85
CA ILE A 533 26.22 -29.00 5.26
C ILE A 533 27.53 -29.78 5.42
N ARG A 534 27.63 -30.94 4.77
CA ARG A 534 28.78 -31.83 4.89
C ARG A 534 30.09 -31.22 4.37
N ASN A 535 29.98 -30.45 3.28
CA ASN A 535 31.15 -29.85 2.59
C ASN A 535 31.54 -28.49 3.15
N ALA A 536 30.86 -27.98 4.19
CA ALA A 536 31.18 -26.70 4.80
C ALA A 536 32.46 -26.80 5.66
N ASP A 537 33.33 -25.77 5.56
CA ASP A 537 34.53 -25.65 6.39
C ASP A 537 34.16 -25.45 7.87
N ARG A 538 33.03 -24.80 8.11
CA ARG A 538 32.49 -24.56 9.45
C ARG A 538 30.97 -24.64 9.44
N ILE A 539 30.42 -25.23 10.47
CA ILE A 539 28.96 -25.32 10.69
C ILE A 539 28.63 -24.57 11.99
N LEU A 540 27.63 -23.72 11.94
CA LEU A 540 27.06 -23.05 13.11
C LEU A 540 25.61 -23.54 13.29
N VAL A 541 25.35 -24.15 14.44
CA VAL A 541 24.02 -24.64 14.80
C VAL A 541 23.31 -23.59 15.63
N LEU A 542 22.25 -23.01 15.07
CA LEU A 542 21.41 -22.03 15.75
C LEU A 542 20.26 -22.72 16.48
N ASP A 543 20.08 -22.34 17.73
CA ASP A 543 18.95 -22.77 18.54
C ASP A 543 18.54 -21.66 19.51
N GLY A 544 17.23 -21.40 19.64
CA GLY A 544 16.71 -20.34 20.50
C GLY A 544 17.32 -18.96 20.28
N GLY A 545 17.75 -18.63 19.05
CA GLY A 545 18.33 -17.32 18.70
C GLY A 545 19.82 -17.16 19.02
N ALA A 546 20.51 -18.22 19.46
CA ALA A 546 21.93 -18.21 19.77
C ALA A 546 22.68 -19.35 19.05
N VAL A 547 24.02 -19.28 19.00
CA VAL A 547 24.86 -20.38 18.49
C VAL A 547 24.99 -21.43 19.59
N ALA A 548 24.36 -22.59 19.41
CA ALA A 548 24.42 -23.70 20.35
C ALA A 548 25.67 -24.57 20.15
N GLU A 549 26.07 -24.81 18.89
CA GLU A 549 27.23 -25.64 18.54
C GLU A 549 27.95 -25.00 17.34
N ALA A 550 29.28 -25.18 17.31
CA ALA A 550 30.12 -24.77 16.19
C ALA A 550 31.26 -25.80 16.00
N GLY A 551 31.58 -26.13 14.74
CA GLY A 551 32.63 -27.05 14.38
C GLY A 551 32.52 -27.55 12.95
N THR A 552 33.33 -28.52 12.57
CA THR A 552 33.22 -29.24 11.30
C THR A 552 32.16 -30.37 11.40
N HIS A 553 31.77 -30.91 10.26
CA HIS A 553 30.81 -32.03 10.21
C HIS A 553 31.18 -33.20 11.14
N ASP A 554 32.42 -33.68 11.03
CA ASP A 554 32.89 -34.81 11.78
C ASP A 554 32.99 -34.55 13.30
N GLU A 555 33.46 -33.33 13.67
CA GLU A 555 33.51 -32.89 15.07
C GLU A 555 32.14 -32.83 15.72
N LEU A 556 31.17 -32.27 15.02
CA LEU A 556 29.81 -32.10 15.54
C LEU A 556 29.06 -33.43 15.63
N LEU A 557 29.26 -34.34 14.67
CA LEU A 557 28.72 -35.71 14.75
C LEU A 557 29.30 -36.49 15.93
N ALA A 558 30.64 -36.38 16.14
CA ALA A 558 31.31 -37.05 17.24
C ALA A 558 30.86 -36.54 18.62
N ARG A 559 30.56 -35.24 18.76
CA ARG A 559 30.02 -34.64 20.00
C ARG A 559 28.66 -35.20 20.38
N GLY A 560 27.87 -35.64 19.40
CA GLY A 560 26.58 -36.26 19.65
C GLY A 560 25.47 -35.33 20.15
N GLY A 561 25.59 -34.02 19.88
CA GLY A 561 24.68 -33.00 20.32
C GLY A 561 23.52 -32.72 19.32
N ARG A 562 22.97 -31.48 19.34
CA ARG A 562 21.85 -31.02 18.49
C ARG A 562 22.13 -31.18 17.00
N TYR A 563 23.37 -30.97 16.57
CA TYR A 563 23.75 -31.17 15.17
C TYR A 563 23.46 -32.62 14.70
N ARG A 564 23.80 -33.62 15.51
CA ARG A 564 23.55 -35.03 15.16
C ARG A 564 22.05 -35.30 15.01
N ASP A 565 21.23 -34.70 15.87
CA ASP A 565 19.78 -34.90 15.81
C ASP A 565 19.19 -34.24 14.55
N LEU A 566 19.64 -33.02 14.22
CA LEU A 566 19.28 -32.33 12.96
C LEU A 566 19.75 -33.14 11.74
N TRP A 567 20.98 -33.63 11.75
CA TRP A 567 21.53 -34.46 10.67
C TRP A 567 20.69 -35.68 10.41
N ARG A 568 20.27 -36.39 11.47
CA ARG A 568 19.36 -37.54 11.34
C ARG A 568 18.01 -37.17 10.77
N ALA A 569 17.45 -36.05 11.19
CA ALA A 569 16.19 -35.57 10.65
C ALA A 569 16.30 -35.25 9.14
N PHE A 570 17.35 -34.53 8.72
CA PHE A 570 17.59 -34.25 7.31
C PHE A 570 17.87 -35.53 6.47
N ALA A 571 18.55 -36.54 7.05
CA ALA A 571 18.80 -37.81 6.35
C ALA A 571 17.51 -38.61 6.09
N LEU A 572 16.52 -38.49 6.96
CA LEU A 572 15.21 -39.12 6.78
C LEU A 572 14.37 -38.40 5.69
N ASP A 573 14.55 -37.08 5.53
CA ASP A 573 13.87 -36.29 4.50
C ASP A 573 14.51 -36.49 3.11
N ASP A 574 15.80 -36.79 3.02
CA ASP A 574 16.53 -37.01 1.75
C ASP A 574 16.42 -38.47 1.22
N GLU A 575 15.96 -39.44 2.03
CA GLU A 575 15.67 -40.76 1.52
C GLU A 575 14.43 -40.72 0.60
N PRO A 576 14.54 -41.14 -0.68
CA PRO A 576 13.38 -41.27 -1.53
C PRO A 576 12.39 -42.22 -0.86
N SER A 577 11.21 -41.73 -0.50
CA SER A 577 10.14 -42.56 0.06
C SER A 577 9.92 -43.78 -0.85
N ALA A 578 10.39 -44.94 -0.41
CA ALA A 578 10.12 -46.19 -1.10
C ALA A 578 8.60 -46.28 -1.30
N PRO A 579 8.11 -46.64 -2.49
CA PRO A 579 6.69 -46.81 -2.72
C PRO A 579 6.16 -47.78 -1.67
N ARG A 580 5.32 -47.31 -0.76
CA ARG A 580 4.57 -48.21 0.14
C ARG A 580 3.84 -49.17 -0.77
N GLY A 581 4.28 -50.44 -0.74
CA GLY A 581 3.64 -51.50 -1.46
C GLY A 581 2.16 -51.48 -1.15
N ILE A 582 1.35 -51.34 -2.20
CA ILE A 582 -0.07 -51.60 -2.12
C ILE A 582 -0.13 -53.09 -1.82
N GLU A 583 -0.26 -53.49 -0.55
CA GLU A 583 -0.75 -54.83 -0.19
C GLU A 583 -2.13 -54.94 -0.81
N SER A 584 -2.21 -55.74 -1.86
CA SER A 584 -3.45 -56.13 -2.49
C SER A 584 -4.22 -57.02 -1.49
N ASP A 585 -5.15 -56.42 -0.77
CA ASP A 585 -6.25 -57.14 -0.10
C ASP A 585 -7.23 -57.71 -1.15
N ASP A 586 -6.76 -58.60 -1.99
CA ASP A 586 -7.56 -59.46 -2.87
C ASP A 586 -7.44 -60.92 -2.40
N GLU A 587 -7.97 -61.20 -1.23
CA GLU A 587 -8.34 -62.59 -0.86
C GLU A 587 -9.27 -62.58 0.35
N LYS A 588 -10.54 -62.27 0.15
CA LYS A 588 -11.68 -62.75 0.97
C LYS A 588 -13.02 -62.21 0.47
N ALA A 589 -13.41 -62.61 -0.72
CA ALA A 589 -14.81 -62.57 -1.12
C ALA A 589 -15.19 -63.86 -1.85
N GLY A 590 -15.23 -64.95 -1.11
CA GLY A 590 -15.75 -66.25 -1.52
C GLY A 590 -16.38 -66.95 -0.33
N ASN A 591 -17.66 -66.75 -0.11
CA ASN A 591 -18.63 -67.57 0.55
C ASN A 591 -19.51 -66.82 1.59
N ARG A 592 -20.60 -66.24 1.14
CA ARG A 592 -21.98 -66.58 1.62
C ARG A 592 -22.96 -65.61 0.98
#